data_c02edbb13a9978c5bf771875e48550d3
#
_entry.id   c02edbb13a9978c5bf771875e48550d3
#
_cell.length_a   1.000
_cell.length_b   1.000
_cell.length_c   1.000
_cell.angle_alpha   90.00
_cell.angle_beta   90.00
_cell.angle_gamma   90.00
#
_symmetry.space_group_name_H-M   'P 1'
#
loop_
_entity.id
_entity.type
_entity.pdbx_description
1 polymer ?
#
loop_
_entity_poly.entity_id
_entity_poly.type
_entity_poly.pdbx_seq_one_letter_code
_entity_poly.pdbx_strand_id
1 'polypeptide(L)'
;RSGNRSVEMADGVYAARARLQINDPLVMTRIERIIENRIIRVPVVQVVWRTQTIFVPRDPLAQTFSFTRNQVISSIGLQFTARDPSIPVTVQIRGVTTGLPNGVVFAEKVLAPNEISLSGETRIRFDDPFYAEANTSYSVVLLTNSTNYKVRTATLGKMGRWGIITRQTYMEGVLLESSNAETWTPLNGSDLAMKIYGYNFQSEGMIRFQPITGVQFSDINLDEYSAIPQGTGLDWEYSTDGGVTWDAMVPAEEERLPNLATRVQIRVRLSSSLSNDTPAINFRDVNLVGYLNKTTGAYLTRENELTQGVESTKAYVQMQIPSGTTLQWFASNDGGLTWEAMTIQDTRPIDENWTEYTLVRTFTDNTGNKVRYKAEMTGTPLIYPRIHSLGATLS
;
A
#
# COMPACT_ATOMS: atom_id res chain seq x y z
N ARG A 1 11.66 0.50 -24.00
CA ARG A 1 11.63 1.88 -24.58
C ARG A 1 11.89 2.83 -23.44
N SER A 2 13.10 3.45 -23.44
CA SER A 2 13.49 4.50 -22.52
C SER A 2 12.64 5.73 -22.80
N GLY A 3 11.57 5.93 -22.06
CA GLY A 3 10.81 7.17 -22.11
C GLY A 3 11.49 8.21 -21.23
N ASN A 4 12.17 9.17 -21.84
CA ASN A 4 12.55 10.42 -21.18
C ASN A 4 11.25 11.15 -20.80
N ARG A 5 10.79 11.01 -19.57
CA ARG A 5 9.76 11.87 -19.01
C ARG A 5 10.43 12.82 -18.03
N SER A 6 10.42 14.10 -18.36
CA SER A 6 10.56 15.16 -17.37
C SER A 6 9.36 15.08 -16.44
N VAL A 7 9.58 14.83 -15.16
CA VAL A 7 8.51 14.85 -14.16
C VAL A 7 8.34 16.30 -13.73
N GLU A 8 7.19 16.85 -14.02
CA GLU A 8 6.70 18.09 -13.43
C GLU A 8 6.33 17.74 -11.97
N MET A 9 7.10 18.23 -11.01
CA MET A 9 6.75 18.11 -9.61
C MET A 9 5.72 19.18 -9.24
N ALA A 10 4.74 18.82 -8.43
CA ALA A 10 3.58 19.64 -8.09
C ALA A 10 3.91 21.03 -7.48
N ASP A 11 5.13 21.24 -7.04
CA ASP A 11 5.57 22.47 -6.35
C ASP A 11 6.47 23.37 -7.22
N GLY A 12 6.53 23.13 -8.54
CA GLY A 12 7.32 23.96 -9.44
C GLY A 12 8.84 23.84 -9.30
N VAL A 13 9.33 22.86 -8.56
CA VAL A 13 10.75 22.55 -8.43
C VAL A 13 11.16 21.62 -9.58
N TYR A 14 11.96 22.13 -10.51
CA TYR A 14 12.46 21.37 -11.65
C TYR A 14 13.89 20.94 -11.35
N ALA A 15 14.10 19.64 -11.24
CA ALA A 15 15.43 19.06 -11.22
C ALA A 15 15.70 18.35 -12.55
N ALA A 16 16.95 18.39 -13.02
CA ALA A 16 17.36 17.60 -14.18
C ALA A 16 17.37 16.12 -13.80
N ARG A 17 16.22 15.48 -13.88
CA ARG A 17 16.03 14.07 -13.58
C ARG A 17 15.75 13.28 -14.83
N ALA A 18 16.57 12.29 -15.08
CA ALA A 18 16.17 11.20 -15.92
C ALA A 18 15.74 10.06 -15.03
N ARG A 19 14.46 9.72 -15.06
CA ARG A 19 13.98 8.46 -14.51
C ARG A 19 14.64 7.34 -15.32
N LEU A 20 15.61 6.67 -14.72
CA LEU A 20 16.04 5.38 -15.22
C LEU A 20 15.00 4.38 -14.76
N GLN A 21 14.09 3.98 -15.65
CA GLN A 21 13.32 2.77 -15.44
C GLN A 21 14.35 1.63 -15.51
N ILE A 22 14.64 1.05 -14.36
CA ILE A 22 15.63 0.00 -14.26
C ILE A 22 15.04 -1.24 -14.92
N ASN A 23 15.39 -1.49 -16.16
CA ASN A 23 15.04 -2.68 -16.92
C ASN A 23 16.04 -3.82 -16.65
N ASP A 24 16.54 -3.93 -15.42
CA ASP A 24 17.35 -5.07 -15.06
C ASP A 24 16.45 -6.29 -14.80
N PRO A 25 16.68 -7.43 -15.46
CA PRO A 25 15.87 -8.65 -15.29
C PRO A 25 15.79 -9.13 -13.83
N LEU A 26 16.79 -8.86 -13.01
CA LEU A 26 16.81 -9.26 -11.59
C LEU A 26 15.94 -8.34 -10.71
N VAL A 27 15.90 -7.04 -11.00
CA VAL A 27 15.04 -6.06 -10.32
C VAL A 27 13.62 -6.14 -10.88
N MET A 28 13.50 -6.26 -12.21
CA MET A 28 12.25 -6.40 -12.92
C MET A 28 11.54 -7.72 -12.59
N THR A 29 12.24 -8.82 -12.34
CA THR A 29 11.58 -10.09 -11.98
C THR A 29 10.79 -9.96 -10.68
N ARG A 30 11.15 -9.05 -9.80
CA ARG A 30 10.43 -8.80 -8.55
C ARG A 30 9.32 -7.75 -8.70
N ILE A 31 9.61 -6.67 -9.41
CA ILE A 31 8.62 -5.64 -9.77
C ILE A 31 7.66 -6.18 -10.82
N GLU A 32 8.13 -6.97 -11.80
CA GLU A 32 7.28 -7.62 -12.80
C GLU A 32 6.37 -8.68 -12.19
N ARG A 33 6.78 -9.44 -11.17
CA ARG A 33 5.85 -10.34 -10.47
C ARG A 33 4.73 -9.59 -9.75
N ILE A 34 5.01 -8.41 -9.23
CA ILE A 34 4.00 -7.55 -8.60
C ILE A 34 3.17 -6.85 -9.68
N ILE A 35 3.78 -6.41 -10.78
CA ILE A 35 3.11 -5.76 -11.91
C ILE A 35 2.41 -6.78 -12.81
N GLU A 36 2.97 -7.96 -13.07
CA GLU A 36 2.31 -9.03 -13.82
C GLU A 36 1.06 -9.55 -13.10
N ASN A 37 1.08 -9.67 -11.79
CA ASN A 37 -0.13 -9.98 -11.03
C ASN A 37 -1.16 -8.83 -11.04
N ARG A 38 -0.77 -7.60 -11.34
CA ARG A 38 -1.66 -6.45 -11.56
C ARG A 38 -2.12 -6.28 -13.01
N ILE A 39 -1.26 -6.58 -13.97
CA ILE A 39 -1.53 -6.36 -15.43
C ILE A 39 -2.22 -7.58 -16.05
N ILE A 40 -1.97 -8.80 -15.58
CA ILE A 40 -2.60 -10.04 -16.10
C ILE A 40 -4.01 -10.27 -15.53
N ARG A 41 -4.57 -9.31 -14.82
CA ARG A 41 -6.02 -9.21 -14.67
C ARG A 41 -6.67 -8.40 -15.81
N VAL A 42 -6.17 -8.48 -17.02
CA VAL A 42 -7.05 -8.44 -18.19
C VAL A 42 -7.96 -9.64 -18.02
N PRO A 43 -9.30 -9.47 -17.90
CA PRO A 43 -10.18 -10.60 -17.92
C PRO A 43 -10.03 -11.25 -19.30
N VAL A 44 -9.13 -12.19 -19.43
CA VAL A 44 -9.30 -13.24 -20.41
C VAL A 44 -10.57 -13.92 -19.90
N VAL A 45 -11.68 -13.62 -20.56
CA VAL A 45 -12.90 -14.38 -20.37
C VAL A 45 -12.60 -15.78 -20.92
N GLN A 46 -11.84 -16.54 -20.16
CA GLN A 46 -11.87 -17.97 -20.28
C GLN A 46 -13.23 -18.33 -19.70
N VAL A 47 -14.16 -18.64 -20.59
CA VAL A 47 -15.38 -19.36 -20.22
C VAL A 47 -14.92 -20.76 -19.79
N VAL A 48 -14.41 -20.84 -18.58
CA VAL A 48 -14.23 -22.13 -17.92
C VAL A 48 -15.63 -22.51 -17.45
N TRP A 49 -16.25 -23.44 -18.16
CA TRP A 49 -17.42 -24.13 -17.67
C TRP A 49 -17.01 -24.89 -16.42
N ARG A 50 -17.09 -24.22 -15.28
CA ARG A 50 -17.07 -24.89 -13.98
C ARG A 50 -18.50 -25.37 -13.75
N THR A 51 -18.64 -26.64 -13.55
CA THR A 51 -19.85 -27.20 -12.94
C THR A 51 -19.89 -26.61 -11.54
N GLN A 52 -20.58 -25.50 -11.35
CA GLN A 52 -20.80 -24.93 -10.04
C GLN A 52 -21.89 -25.79 -9.41
N THR A 53 -21.48 -26.66 -8.50
CA THR A 53 -22.44 -27.34 -7.63
C THR A 53 -23.16 -26.25 -6.87
N ILE A 54 -24.45 -26.05 -7.16
CA ILE A 54 -25.28 -25.09 -6.43
C ILE A 54 -25.33 -25.59 -4.99
N PHE A 55 -24.68 -24.83 -4.11
CA PHE A 55 -24.69 -25.13 -2.67
C PHE A 55 -26.05 -24.67 -2.14
N VAL A 56 -26.88 -25.62 -1.74
CA VAL A 56 -28.15 -25.33 -1.05
C VAL A 56 -27.97 -25.73 0.42
N PRO A 57 -27.71 -24.73 1.29
CA PRO A 57 -27.54 -25.04 2.72
C PRO A 57 -28.81 -25.65 3.29
N ARG A 58 -28.66 -26.65 4.13
CA ARG A 58 -29.75 -27.23 4.91
C ARG A 58 -29.55 -26.90 6.37
N ASP A 59 -30.57 -26.35 7.00
CA ASP A 59 -30.58 -25.97 8.40
C ASP A 59 -29.32 -25.18 8.85
N PRO A 60 -28.98 -24.07 8.18
CA PRO A 60 -27.84 -23.24 8.56
C PRO A 60 -27.98 -22.73 9.99
N LEU A 61 -26.85 -22.69 10.70
CA LEU A 61 -26.77 -22.20 12.07
C LEU A 61 -25.80 -21.04 12.15
N ALA A 62 -26.09 -20.02 12.93
CA ALA A 62 -25.19 -18.91 13.17
C ALA A 62 -25.16 -18.50 14.63
N GLN A 63 -23.99 -18.05 15.09
CA GLN A 63 -23.81 -17.43 16.41
C GLN A 63 -23.19 -16.06 16.24
N THR A 64 -23.85 -15.03 16.71
CA THR A 64 -23.29 -13.68 16.74
C THR A 64 -22.31 -13.51 17.89
N PHE A 65 -21.32 -12.65 17.70
CA PHE A 65 -20.32 -12.31 18.72
C PHE A 65 -19.75 -10.92 18.46
N SER A 66 -19.19 -10.31 19.50
CA SER A 66 -18.44 -9.05 19.45
C SER A 66 -17.28 -9.08 20.44
N PHE A 67 -16.36 -8.15 20.32
CA PHE A 67 -15.26 -7.96 21.26
C PHE A 67 -15.22 -6.51 21.73
N THR A 68 -14.78 -6.31 22.95
CA THR A 68 -14.55 -4.97 23.52
C THR A 68 -13.22 -4.35 23.09
N ARG A 69 -12.37 -5.13 22.40
CA ARG A 69 -11.06 -4.72 21.89
C ARG A 69 -10.87 -5.28 20.49
N ASN A 70 -10.06 -4.60 19.69
CA ASN A 70 -9.61 -5.16 18.41
C ASN A 70 -8.89 -6.47 18.61
N GLN A 71 -9.10 -7.43 17.74
CA GLN A 71 -8.46 -8.75 17.80
C GLN A 71 -8.24 -9.34 16.43
N VAL A 72 -7.12 -10.02 16.25
CA VAL A 72 -6.86 -10.83 15.06
C VAL A 72 -7.22 -12.27 15.35
N ILE A 73 -8.28 -12.76 14.71
CA ILE A 73 -8.81 -14.12 14.90
C ILE A 73 -8.11 -15.06 13.92
N SER A 74 -7.58 -16.16 14.46
CA SER A 74 -6.89 -17.19 13.68
C SER A 74 -7.75 -18.41 13.42
N SER A 75 -8.63 -18.76 14.35
CA SER A 75 -9.37 -20.00 14.28
C SER A 75 -10.58 -20.00 15.20
N ILE A 76 -11.52 -20.88 14.90
CA ILE A 76 -12.70 -21.17 15.73
C ILE A 76 -12.68 -22.64 16.14
N GLY A 77 -12.98 -22.91 17.40
CA GLY A 77 -13.17 -24.27 17.92
C GLY A 77 -14.64 -24.57 18.05
N LEU A 78 -15.11 -25.64 17.43
CA LEU A 78 -16.47 -26.16 17.52
C LEU A 78 -16.50 -27.59 18.03
N GLN A 79 -17.60 -27.98 18.64
CA GLN A 79 -17.81 -29.35 19.10
C GLN A 79 -18.91 -30.02 18.27
N PHE A 80 -18.52 -30.88 17.36
CA PHE A 80 -19.44 -31.68 16.57
C PHE A 80 -19.82 -32.95 17.33
N THR A 81 -21.08 -33.34 17.26
CA THR A 81 -21.59 -34.60 17.85
C THR A 81 -22.01 -35.60 16.78
N ALA A 82 -22.23 -35.16 15.59
CA ALA A 82 -22.43 -35.97 14.39
C ALA A 82 -21.86 -35.26 13.18
N ARG A 83 -21.46 -36.05 12.17
CA ARG A 83 -20.97 -35.56 10.86
C ARG A 83 -21.51 -36.43 9.73
N ASP A 84 -21.60 -35.84 8.56
CA ASP A 84 -21.85 -36.57 7.31
C ASP A 84 -20.59 -37.36 6.90
N PRO A 85 -20.70 -38.54 6.32
CA PRO A 85 -19.53 -39.30 5.86
C PRO A 85 -18.88 -38.75 4.59
N SER A 86 -19.57 -37.96 3.77
CA SER A 86 -19.14 -37.54 2.43
C SER A 86 -19.32 -36.04 2.14
N ILE A 87 -20.32 -35.39 2.72
CA ILE A 87 -20.66 -33.99 2.43
C ILE A 87 -19.87 -33.08 3.38
N PRO A 88 -19.14 -32.07 2.87
CA PRO A 88 -18.38 -31.13 3.72
C PRO A 88 -19.30 -30.14 4.45
N VAL A 89 -18.75 -29.48 5.47
CA VAL A 89 -19.33 -28.33 6.12
C VAL A 89 -18.45 -27.08 5.89
N THR A 90 -19.09 -25.96 5.57
CA THR A 90 -18.43 -24.67 5.43
C THR A 90 -18.66 -23.84 6.66
N VAL A 91 -17.60 -23.26 7.20
CA VAL A 91 -17.65 -22.34 8.33
C VAL A 91 -17.19 -20.96 7.87
N GLN A 92 -18.03 -19.95 8.06
CA GLN A 92 -17.77 -18.59 7.65
C GLN A 92 -17.81 -17.64 8.87
N ILE A 93 -17.01 -16.59 8.82
CA ILE A 93 -17.22 -15.38 9.62
C ILE A 93 -17.89 -14.36 8.73
N ARG A 94 -19.08 -13.93 9.13
CA ARG A 94 -19.87 -12.92 8.40
C ARG A 94 -20.08 -11.66 9.21
N GLY A 95 -20.35 -10.56 8.51
CA GLY A 95 -20.82 -9.32 9.10
C GLY A 95 -22.26 -9.49 9.64
N VAL A 96 -22.62 -8.59 10.55
CA VAL A 96 -23.93 -8.54 11.16
C VAL A 96 -24.58 -7.19 10.89
N THR A 97 -25.84 -7.21 10.46
CA THR A 97 -26.65 -6.01 10.27
C THR A 97 -27.97 -6.21 11.03
N THR A 98 -28.34 -5.26 11.86
CA THR A 98 -29.56 -5.34 12.71
C THR A 98 -29.66 -6.64 13.55
N GLY A 99 -28.51 -7.14 14.01
CA GLY A 99 -28.44 -8.37 14.82
C GLY A 99 -28.45 -9.68 14.03
N LEU A 100 -28.53 -9.65 12.71
CA LEU A 100 -28.60 -10.82 11.84
C LEU A 100 -27.37 -10.90 10.91
N PRO A 101 -26.88 -12.13 10.59
CA PRO A 101 -25.82 -12.32 9.60
C PRO A 101 -26.17 -11.74 8.25
N ASN A 102 -25.26 -10.99 7.66
CA ASN A 102 -25.40 -10.44 6.31
C ASN A 102 -24.58 -11.25 5.28
N GLY A 103 -24.55 -10.80 4.03
CA GLY A 103 -23.83 -11.46 2.93
C GLY A 103 -22.31 -11.19 2.89
N VAL A 104 -21.75 -10.35 3.77
CA VAL A 104 -20.32 -10.03 3.77
C VAL A 104 -19.55 -11.13 4.49
N VAL A 105 -18.69 -11.84 3.78
CA VAL A 105 -17.84 -12.92 4.31
C VAL A 105 -16.43 -12.38 4.51
N PHE A 106 -15.94 -12.40 5.75
CA PHE A 106 -14.59 -11.97 6.13
C PHE A 106 -13.59 -13.13 6.13
N ALA A 107 -14.03 -14.32 6.51
CA ALA A 107 -13.21 -15.53 6.50
C ALA A 107 -14.08 -16.76 6.23
N GLU A 108 -13.50 -17.75 5.55
CA GLU A 108 -14.18 -18.99 5.20
C GLU A 108 -13.24 -20.18 5.28
N LYS A 109 -13.76 -21.33 5.73
CA LYS A 109 -13.08 -22.61 5.67
C LYS A 109 -14.07 -23.71 5.38
N VAL A 110 -13.77 -24.50 4.34
CA VAL A 110 -14.47 -25.74 4.05
C VAL A 110 -13.76 -26.90 4.74
N LEU A 111 -14.49 -27.67 5.52
CA LEU A 111 -13.98 -28.83 6.24
C LEU A 111 -14.51 -30.12 5.60
N ALA A 112 -13.60 -30.97 5.20
CA ALA A 112 -13.96 -32.32 4.81
C ALA A 112 -14.42 -33.14 6.05
N PRO A 113 -15.29 -34.17 5.90
CA PRO A 113 -15.77 -34.95 7.02
C PRO A 113 -14.68 -35.57 7.91
N ASN A 114 -13.55 -35.96 7.31
CA ASN A 114 -12.42 -36.53 8.03
C ASN A 114 -11.64 -35.53 8.90
N GLU A 115 -11.78 -34.25 8.66
CA GLU A 115 -11.16 -33.18 9.47
C GLU A 115 -11.96 -32.88 10.75
N ILE A 116 -13.17 -33.44 10.88
CA ILE A 116 -14.07 -33.17 11.98
C ILE A 116 -13.93 -34.23 13.08
N SER A 117 -13.58 -33.76 14.26
CA SER A 117 -13.53 -34.61 15.49
C SER A 117 -14.92 -34.72 16.12
N LEU A 118 -15.34 -35.94 16.46
CA LEU A 118 -16.56 -36.22 17.22
C LEU A 118 -16.30 -36.42 18.73
N SER A 119 -15.03 -36.64 19.10
CA SER A 119 -14.63 -36.91 20.49
C SER A 119 -14.17 -35.65 21.23
N GLY A 120 -13.90 -34.57 20.51
CA GLY A 120 -13.35 -33.34 21.08
C GLY A 120 -13.67 -32.10 20.24
N GLU A 121 -12.89 -31.07 20.45
CA GLU A 121 -12.98 -29.84 19.68
C GLU A 121 -12.41 -30.04 18.29
N THR A 122 -13.14 -29.60 17.29
CA THR A 122 -12.63 -29.39 15.92
C THR A 122 -12.16 -27.94 15.81
N ARG A 123 -10.85 -27.73 15.67
CA ARG A 123 -10.27 -26.42 15.50
C ARG A 123 -10.18 -26.05 14.03
N ILE A 124 -10.92 -25.06 13.63
CA ILE A 124 -11.08 -24.56 12.28
C ILE A 124 -10.15 -23.37 12.10
N ARG A 125 -9.05 -23.55 11.37
CA ARG A 125 -8.08 -22.50 11.08
C ARG A 125 -8.43 -21.86 9.74
N PHE A 126 -8.55 -20.55 9.73
CA PHE A 126 -8.70 -19.78 8.49
C PHE A 126 -7.34 -19.65 7.81
N ASP A 127 -7.35 -19.65 6.48
CA ASP A 127 -6.12 -19.52 5.69
C ASP A 127 -5.55 -18.10 5.83
N ASP A 128 -6.42 -17.08 5.87
CA ASP A 128 -6.08 -15.71 6.21
C ASP A 128 -6.68 -15.33 7.56
N PRO A 129 -5.91 -14.69 8.44
CA PRO A 129 -6.42 -14.16 9.71
C PRO A 129 -7.50 -13.10 9.48
N PHE A 130 -8.52 -13.10 10.31
CA PHE A 130 -9.58 -12.11 10.29
C PHE A 130 -9.35 -11.05 11.38
N TYR A 131 -9.37 -9.77 11.00
CA TYR A 131 -9.30 -8.66 11.92
C TYR A 131 -10.70 -8.27 12.39
N ALA A 132 -10.96 -8.43 13.66
CA ALA A 132 -12.21 -8.06 14.31
C ALA A 132 -12.05 -6.71 15.02
N GLU A 133 -12.83 -5.73 14.62
CA GLU A 133 -12.88 -4.41 15.25
C GLU A 133 -13.66 -4.44 16.57
N ALA A 134 -13.21 -3.62 17.52
CA ALA A 134 -13.88 -3.47 18.80
C ALA A 134 -15.32 -2.99 18.66
N ASN A 135 -16.21 -3.52 19.46
CA ASN A 135 -17.64 -3.17 19.53
C ASN A 135 -18.40 -3.37 18.19
N THR A 136 -17.83 -4.14 17.27
CA THR A 136 -18.45 -4.53 16.01
C THR A 136 -18.97 -5.97 16.13
N SER A 137 -20.20 -6.20 15.66
CA SER A 137 -20.81 -7.51 15.71
C SER A 137 -20.48 -8.33 14.47
N TYR A 138 -20.07 -9.56 14.70
CA TYR A 138 -19.80 -10.59 13.68
C TYR A 138 -20.60 -11.84 13.97
N SER A 139 -20.63 -12.77 13.03
CA SER A 139 -21.26 -14.06 13.21
C SER A 139 -20.41 -15.21 12.67
N VAL A 140 -20.38 -16.30 13.40
CA VAL A 140 -19.93 -17.60 12.88
C VAL A 140 -21.12 -18.27 12.23
N VAL A 141 -21.02 -18.63 10.97
CA VAL A 141 -22.08 -19.27 10.18
C VAL A 141 -21.62 -20.65 9.73
N LEU A 142 -22.43 -21.66 10.01
CA LEU A 142 -22.22 -23.04 9.56
C LEU A 142 -23.19 -23.37 8.42
N LEU A 143 -22.62 -23.82 7.31
CA LEU A 143 -23.36 -24.14 6.08
C LEU A 143 -23.03 -25.57 5.62
N THR A 144 -24.04 -26.35 5.33
CA THR A 144 -23.85 -27.69 4.75
C THR A 144 -25.08 -28.09 3.92
N ASN A 145 -24.88 -29.01 2.98
CA ASN A 145 -25.98 -29.63 2.22
C ASN A 145 -26.51 -30.90 2.92
N SER A 146 -26.02 -31.22 4.12
CA SER A 146 -26.39 -32.41 4.87
C SER A 146 -27.13 -32.07 6.15
N THR A 147 -28.15 -32.85 6.50
CA THR A 147 -28.85 -32.81 7.80
C THR A 147 -28.17 -33.67 8.85
N ASN A 148 -27.06 -34.37 8.52
CA ASN A 148 -26.37 -35.27 9.40
C ASN A 148 -25.39 -34.58 10.37
N TYR A 149 -25.09 -33.31 10.13
CA TYR A 149 -24.22 -32.55 11.02
C TYR A 149 -24.98 -32.12 12.27
N LYS A 150 -24.34 -32.28 13.44
CA LYS A 150 -24.86 -31.79 14.73
C LYS A 150 -23.70 -31.15 15.49
N VAL A 151 -23.96 -29.97 16.07
CA VAL A 151 -23.02 -29.23 16.90
C VAL A 151 -23.60 -29.09 18.33
N ARG A 152 -22.73 -28.96 19.30
CA ARG A 152 -23.15 -28.72 20.69
C ARG A 152 -23.62 -27.28 20.88
N THR A 153 -24.72 -27.14 21.60
CA THR A 153 -25.24 -25.87 22.08
C THR A 153 -25.41 -25.90 23.60
N ALA A 154 -25.35 -24.73 24.21
CA ALA A 154 -25.71 -24.54 25.63
C ALA A 154 -27.08 -23.86 25.67
N THR A 155 -28.09 -24.52 26.30
CA THR A 155 -29.46 -23.98 26.39
C THR A 155 -29.84 -23.83 27.84
N LEU A 156 -30.32 -22.66 28.24
CA LEU A 156 -30.80 -22.40 29.59
C LEU A 156 -31.91 -23.37 29.99
N GLY A 157 -31.84 -23.87 31.22
CA GLY A 157 -32.78 -24.84 31.79
C GLY A 157 -32.57 -26.30 31.33
N LYS A 158 -31.65 -26.56 30.37
CA LYS A 158 -31.32 -27.94 29.96
C LYS A 158 -30.15 -28.51 30.76
N MET A 159 -30.08 -29.84 30.83
CA MET A 159 -29.00 -30.56 31.49
C MET A 159 -27.71 -30.45 30.68
N GLY A 160 -26.70 -29.83 31.23
CA GLY A 160 -25.34 -29.80 30.73
C GLY A 160 -24.47 -30.91 31.36
N ARG A 161 -23.19 -30.92 31.07
CA ARG A 161 -22.23 -31.92 31.60
C ARG A 161 -22.14 -31.92 33.13
N TRP A 162 -22.35 -30.76 33.75
CA TRP A 162 -22.12 -30.55 35.19
C TRP A 162 -23.39 -30.15 35.93
N GLY A 163 -24.58 -30.34 35.37
CA GLY A 163 -25.87 -29.98 35.94
C GLY A 163 -26.69 -29.11 35.00
N ILE A 164 -27.78 -28.54 35.53
CA ILE A 164 -28.67 -27.66 34.76
C ILE A 164 -27.94 -26.36 34.45
N ILE A 165 -28.00 -25.94 33.18
CA ILE A 165 -27.41 -24.66 32.70
C ILE A 165 -28.32 -23.54 33.21
N THR A 166 -27.84 -22.76 34.17
CA THR A 166 -28.58 -21.67 34.81
C THR A 166 -28.17 -20.29 34.32
N ARG A 167 -27.07 -20.19 33.60
CA ARG A 167 -26.55 -18.94 33.03
C ARG A 167 -25.79 -19.18 31.74
N GLN A 168 -25.82 -18.22 30.86
CA GLN A 168 -24.92 -18.11 29.71
C GLN A 168 -23.68 -17.32 30.12
N THR A 169 -22.50 -17.77 29.73
CA THR A 169 -21.23 -17.09 30.02
C THR A 169 -20.97 -15.94 29.06
N TYR A 170 -21.59 -15.97 27.89
CA TYR A 170 -21.52 -14.96 26.88
C TYR A 170 -22.92 -14.39 26.63
N MET A 171 -23.15 -13.11 26.98
CA MET A 171 -24.48 -12.50 26.98
C MET A 171 -24.74 -11.58 25.77
N GLU A 172 -23.71 -11.26 24.98
CA GLU A 172 -23.80 -10.29 23.88
C GLU A 172 -24.12 -10.95 22.53
N GLY A 173 -24.11 -12.27 22.45
CA GLY A 173 -24.37 -13.02 21.23
C GLY A 173 -25.70 -13.75 21.24
N VAL A 174 -26.19 -14.07 20.06
CA VAL A 174 -27.45 -14.81 19.86
C VAL A 174 -27.20 -15.96 18.88
N LEU A 175 -27.71 -17.15 19.25
CA LEU A 175 -27.79 -18.29 18.34
C LEU A 175 -28.98 -18.09 17.39
N LEU A 176 -28.74 -18.32 16.11
CA LEU A 176 -29.71 -18.10 15.03
C LEU A 176 -29.80 -19.36 14.17
N GLU A 177 -31.01 -19.72 13.77
CA GLU A 177 -31.27 -20.79 12.80
C GLU A 177 -31.85 -20.22 11.51
N SER A 178 -31.66 -20.92 10.41
CA SER A 178 -32.19 -20.53 9.11
C SER A 178 -32.48 -21.76 8.27
N SER A 179 -33.38 -21.63 7.30
CA SER A 179 -33.64 -22.64 6.26
C SER A 179 -32.95 -22.34 4.93
N ASN A 180 -32.46 -21.11 4.72
CA ASN A 180 -31.93 -20.62 3.45
C ASN A 180 -30.63 -19.82 3.55
N ALA A 181 -30.06 -19.65 4.76
CA ALA A 181 -28.89 -18.83 5.07
C ALA A 181 -29.05 -17.31 4.78
N GLU A 182 -30.27 -16.83 4.56
CA GLU A 182 -30.60 -15.42 4.29
C GLU A 182 -31.56 -14.87 5.36
N THR A 183 -32.57 -15.66 5.72
CA THR A 183 -33.54 -15.28 6.76
C THR A 183 -33.24 -16.05 8.04
N TRP A 184 -33.07 -15.34 9.14
CA TRP A 184 -32.61 -15.88 10.41
C TRP A 184 -33.62 -15.72 11.53
N THR A 185 -33.78 -16.77 12.32
CA THR A 185 -34.67 -16.79 13.50
C THR A 185 -33.85 -16.97 14.77
N PRO A 186 -33.96 -16.06 15.75
CA PRO A 186 -33.22 -16.19 17.02
C PRO A 186 -33.70 -17.37 17.85
N LEU A 187 -32.76 -18.15 18.40
CA LEU A 187 -32.98 -19.18 19.39
C LEU A 187 -32.63 -18.63 20.78
N ASN A 188 -33.57 -17.91 21.37
CA ASN A 188 -33.39 -17.27 22.68
C ASN A 188 -33.01 -18.27 23.76
N GLY A 189 -32.03 -17.92 24.59
CA GLY A 189 -31.53 -18.76 25.70
C GLY A 189 -30.65 -19.92 25.26
N SER A 190 -30.21 -19.95 24.02
CA SER A 190 -29.25 -20.93 23.49
C SER A 190 -28.03 -20.24 22.86
N ASP A 191 -26.86 -20.86 23.08
CA ASP A 191 -25.61 -20.45 22.44
C ASP A 191 -24.89 -21.66 21.83
N LEU A 192 -24.14 -21.39 20.77
CA LEU A 192 -23.22 -22.38 20.19
C LEU A 192 -22.05 -22.61 21.14
N ALA A 193 -21.75 -23.86 21.44
CA ALA A 193 -20.56 -24.23 22.23
C ALA A 193 -19.31 -24.01 21.36
N MET A 194 -18.79 -22.81 21.34
CA MET A 194 -17.66 -22.43 20.53
C MET A 194 -16.55 -21.78 21.37
N LYS A 195 -15.35 -21.78 20.80
CA LYS A 195 -14.20 -20.99 21.23
C LYS A 195 -13.67 -20.18 20.06
N ILE A 196 -13.28 -18.96 20.35
CA ILE A 196 -12.61 -18.11 19.36
C ILE A 196 -11.16 -17.96 19.78
N TYR A 197 -10.24 -18.20 18.85
CA TYR A 197 -8.81 -18.12 19.08
C TYR A 197 -8.24 -16.93 18.29
N GLY A 198 -7.60 -16.04 19.00
CA GLY A 198 -6.83 -14.94 18.44
C GLY A 198 -5.33 -15.24 18.42
N TYR A 199 -4.59 -14.32 17.81
CA TYR A 199 -3.15 -14.26 17.96
C TYR A 199 -2.78 -13.50 19.23
N ASN A 200 -1.65 -13.86 19.80
CA ASN A 200 -0.98 -13.09 20.83
C ASN A 200 0.36 -12.64 20.22
N PHE A 201 0.44 -11.36 19.88
CA PHE A 201 1.59 -10.78 19.20
C PHE A 201 2.67 -10.42 20.20
N GLN A 202 3.92 -10.48 19.74
CA GLN A 202 5.05 -9.92 20.47
C GLN A 202 5.04 -8.39 20.31
N SER A 203 5.69 -7.72 21.27
CA SER A 203 5.78 -6.24 21.24
C SER A 203 6.56 -5.71 20.04
N GLU A 204 7.43 -6.52 19.46
CA GLU A 204 8.25 -6.16 18.32
C GLU A 204 8.39 -7.32 17.33
N GLY A 205 8.49 -6.99 16.06
CA GLY A 205 8.78 -7.89 14.97
C GLY A 205 9.61 -7.19 13.89
N MET A 206 10.31 -7.94 13.07
CA MET A 206 11.08 -7.38 11.97
C MET A 206 10.89 -8.22 10.71
N ILE A 207 10.63 -7.54 9.60
CA ILE A 207 10.57 -8.14 8.27
C ILE A 207 11.69 -7.53 7.46
N ARG A 208 12.55 -8.39 6.92
CA ARG A 208 13.66 -7.99 6.06
C ARG A 208 13.42 -8.51 4.65
N PHE A 209 13.47 -7.61 3.70
CA PHE A 209 13.31 -7.94 2.29
C PHE A 209 14.64 -8.36 1.68
N GLN A 210 14.58 -9.08 0.54
CA GLN A 210 15.78 -9.42 -0.18
C GLN A 210 16.41 -8.17 -0.80
N PRO A 211 17.73 -8.06 -0.85
CA PRO A 211 18.39 -6.90 -1.43
C PRO A 211 18.17 -6.82 -2.94
N ILE A 212 18.05 -5.61 -3.45
CA ILE A 212 18.11 -5.28 -4.86
C ILE A 212 19.57 -5.00 -5.22
N THR A 213 20.10 -5.65 -6.25
CA THR A 213 21.51 -5.54 -6.67
C THR A 213 21.61 -5.47 -8.19
N GLY A 214 22.79 -5.11 -8.72
CA GLY A 214 23.07 -5.14 -10.17
C GLY A 214 22.83 -3.83 -10.90
N VAL A 215 22.31 -2.80 -10.22
CA VAL A 215 22.07 -1.46 -10.76
C VAL A 215 22.55 -0.40 -9.79
N GLN A 216 22.83 0.80 -10.29
CA GLN A 216 23.18 1.94 -9.44
C GLN A 216 21.97 2.77 -9.10
N PHE A 217 21.95 3.23 -7.86
CA PHE A 217 20.89 4.11 -7.34
C PHE A 217 21.52 5.39 -6.80
N SER A 218 20.91 6.52 -7.05
CA SER A 218 21.16 7.80 -6.37
C SER A 218 20.04 8.14 -5.39
N ASP A 219 18.83 7.71 -5.69
CA ASP A 219 17.64 7.97 -4.88
C ASP A 219 16.73 6.73 -4.88
N ILE A 220 15.95 6.58 -3.84
CA ILE A 220 14.95 5.52 -3.67
C ILE A 220 13.63 6.11 -3.19
N ASN A 221 12.55 5.43 -3.50
CA ASN A 221 11.21 5.76 -2.98
C ASN A 221 10.48 4.45 -2.65
N LEU A 222 9.81 4.42 -1.53
CA LEU A 222 9.02 3.29 -1.08
C LEU A 222 7.53 3.64 -1.14
N ASP A 223 6.79 2.92 -1.96
CA ASP A 223 5.34 2.91 -1.91
C ASP A 223 4.89 1.67 -1.13
N GLU A 224 4.01 1.87 -0.15
CA GLU A 224 3.46 0.78 0.64
C GLU A 224 1.99 1.04 0.99
N TYR A 225 1.28 -0.01 1.34
CA TYR A 225 -0.05 0.06 1.90
C TYR A 225 -0.12 -0.75 3.18
N SER A 226 -0.37 -0.05 4.28
CA SER A 226 -0.43 -0.63 5.62
C SER A 226 -1.64 -0.15 6.40
N ALA A 227 -2.01 -0.93 7.40
CA ALA A 227 -2.94 -0.54 8.46
C ALA A 227 -2.16 -0.46 9.77
N ILE A 228 -2.21 0.69 10.42
CA ILE A 228 -1.50 0.96 11.68
C ILE A 228 -2.54 1.25 12.76
N PRO A 229 -3.07 0.23 13.47
CA PRO A 229 -3.99 0.43 14.57
C PRO A 229 -3.39 1.26 15.70
N GLN A 230 -4.23 1.93 16.48
CA GLN A 230 -3.77 2.73 17.60
C GLN A 230 -2.95 1.89 18.59
N GLY A 231 -1.79 2.38 18.98
CA GLY A 231 -0.86 1.69 19.86
C GLY A 231 0.10 0.73 19.16
N THR A 232 0.09 0.73 17.82
CA THR A 232 1.05 0.00 16.98
C THR A 232 1.86 0.95 16.12
N GLY A 233 2.96 0.48 15.52
CA GLY A 233 3.83 1.30 14.68
C GLY A 233 4.58 0.49 13.62
N LEU A 234 4.95 1.18 12.55
CA LEU A 234 5.80 0.68 11.47
C LEU A 234 6.94 1.65 11.26
N ASP A 235 8.19 1.17 11.38
CA ASP A 235 9.38 1.93 11.08
C ASP A 235 10.09 1.28 9.89
N TRP A 236 10.14 1.98 8.77
CA TRP A 236 10.85 1.54 7.58
C TRP A 236 12.28 2.03 7.59
N GLU A 237 13.19 1.17 7.18
CA GLU A 237 14.62 1.47 7.11
C GLU A 237 15.22 0.87 5.84
N TYR A 238 16.26 1.52 5.31
CA TYR A 238 17.04 0.99 4.19
C TYR A 238 18.52 0.84 4.57
N SER A 239 19.22 0.00 3.82
CA SER A 239 20.65 -0.22 3.94
C SER A 239 21.28 -0.31 2.56
N THR A 240 22.43 0.33 2.37
CA THR A 240 23.23 0.29 1.14
C THR A 240 24.51 -0.53 1.29
N ASP A 241 24.84 -0.97 2.53
CA ASP A 241 26.06 -1.66 2.90
C ASP A 241 25.87 -3.16 3.23
N GLY A 242 24.73 -3.71 2.80
CA GLY A 242 24.43 -5.13 3.02
C GLY A 242 23.79 -5.44 4.36
N GLY A 243 23.24 -4.44 5.04
CA GLY A 243 22.55 -4.59 6.31
C GLY A 243 23.43 -4.41 7.53
N VAL A 244 24.58 -3.79 7.37
CA VAL A 244 25.48 -3.41 8.47
C VAL A 244 24.94 -2.16 9.16
N THR A 245 24.62 -1.11 8.37
CA THR A 245 23.97 0.09 8.88
C THR A 245 22.57 0.24 8.24
N TRP A 246 21.68 0.93 8.94
CA TRP A 246 20.29 1.15 8.53
C TRP A 246 19.89 2.58 8.80
N ASP A 247 19.40 3.23 7.75
CA ASP A 247 18.88 4.60 7.80
C ASP A 247 17.34 4.57 7.74
N ALA A 248 16.71 5.51 8.43
CA ALA A 248 15.25 5.63 8.42
C ALA A 248 14.76 6.02 7.01
N MET A 249 13.57 5.54 6.65
CA MET A 249 12.92 5.81 5.38
C MET A 249 11.44 6.12 5.59
N VAL A 250 10.96 7.19 4.98
CA VAL A 250 9.54 7.57 5.04
C VAL A 250 8.85 7.09 3.75
N PRO A 251 7.82 6.25 3.85
CA PRO A 251 7.05 5.85 2.67
C PRO A 251 6.45 7.05 1.92
N ALA A 252 6.37 6.92 0.60
CA ALA A 252 5.92 7.95 -0.35
C ALA A 252 6.81 9.20 -0.45
N GLU A 253 7.89 9.27 0.32
CA GLU A 253 8.92 10.31 0.18
C GLU A 253 10.12 9.77 -0.58
N GLU A 254 10.74 10.65 -1.37
CA GLU A 254 11.96 10.30 -2.10
C GLU A 254 13.17 10.50 -1.19
N GLU A 255 13.87 9.41 -0.97
CA GLU A 255 15.09 9.40 -0.16
C GLU A 255 16.33 9.45 -1.06
N ARG A 256 17.17 10.47 -0.86
CA ARG A 256 18.47 10.56 -1.51
C ARG A 256 19.51 9.76 -0.75
N LEU A 257 20.17 8.86 -1.45
CA LEU A 257 21.25 8.07 -0.86
C LEU A 257 22.50 8.93 -0.61
N PRO A 258 23.20 8.71 0.49
CA PRO A 258 24.43 9.48 0.81
C PRO A 258 25.55 9.22 -0.20
N ASN A 259 25.55 8.07 -0.85
CA ASN A 259 26.48 7.66 -1.89
C ASN A 259 25.75 6.87 -2.97
N LEU A 260 26.34 6.78 -4.17
CA LEU A 260 25.85 5.87 -5.20
C LEU A 260 25.89 4.43 -4.69
N ALA A 261 24.76 3.80 -4.61
CA ALA A 261 24.65 2.43 -4.13
C ALA A 261 24.40 1.46 -5.31
N THR A 262 25.07 0.31 -5.29
CA THR A 262 24.83 -0.81 -6.20
C THR A 262 24.00 -1.92 -5.55
N ARG A 263 23.65 -1.70 -4.29
CA ARG A 263 22.84 -2.61 -3.48
C ARG A 263 21.98 -1.79 -2.54
N VAL A 264 20.69 -2.10 -2.51
CA VAL A 264 19.74 -1.53 -1.55
C VAL A 264 18.94 -2.66 -0.95
N GLN A 265 18.78 -2.65 0.36
CA GLN A 265 17.94 -3.58 1.09
C GLN A 265 17.03 -2.79 2.02
N ILE A 266 15.75 -3.14 2.08
CA ILE A 266 14.82 -2.53 3.02
C ILE A 266 14.42 -3.53 4.11
N ARG A 267 14.08 -2.98 5.27
CA ARG A 267 13.42 -3.70 6.35
C ARG A 267 12.33 -2.84 6.97
N VAL A 268 11.40 -3.48 7.64
CA VAL A 268 10.39 -2.80 8.45
C VAL A 268 10.37 -3.40 9.84
N ARG A 269 10.39 -2.54 10.83
CA ARG A 269 10.16 -2.90 12.23
C ARG A 269 8.69 -2.68 12.54
N LEU A 270 8.05 -3.72 13.04
CA LEU A 270 6.68 -3.68 13.53
C LEU A 270 6.75 -3.56 15.05
N SER A 271 5.98 -2.65 15.62
CA SER A 271 5.89 -2.49 17.07
C SER A 271 4.44 -2.47 17.52
N SER A 272 4.18 -3.02 18.71
CA SER A 272 2.86 -2.97 19.33
C SER A 272 2.98 -2.88 20.86
N SER A 273 2.23 -1.96 21.45
CA SER A 273 2.00 -1.90 22.90
C SER A 273 0.90 -2.85 23.36
N LEU A 274 0.23 -3.54 22.43
CA LEU A 274 -0.89 -4.43 22.64
C LEU A 274 -0.56 -5.86 22.21
N SER A 275 -0.88 -6.85 23.02
CA SER A 275 -0.63 -8.24 22.66
C SER A 275 -1.65 -8.85 21.68
N ASN A 276 -2.77 -8.18 21.48
CA ASN A 276 -3.90 -8.66 20.67
C ASN A 276 -4.06 -7.90 19.36
N ASP A 277 -3.21 -6.92 19.10
CA ASP A 277 -3.21 -6.12 17.88
C ASP A 277 -1.80 -5.92 17.33
N THR A 278 -1.68 -5.70 16.02
CA THR A 278 -0.41 -5.55 15.32
C THR A 278 -0.63 -4.71 14.06
N PRO A 279 0.37 -3.95 13.60
CA PRO A 279 0.28 -3.36 12.27
C PRO A 279 0.24 -4.45 11.20
N ALA A 280 -0.42 -4.16 10.09
CA ALA A 280 -0.54 -5.06 8.96
C ALA A 280 -0.01 -4.39 7.68
N ILE A 281 0.76 -5.13 6.90
CA ILE A 281 1.35 -4.66 5.64
C ILE A 281 0.82 -5.54 4.51
N ASN A 282 0.29 -4.92 3.46
CA ASN A 282 -0.03 -5.62 2.25
C ASN A 282 1.22 -5.78 1.36
N PHE A 283 1.87 -6.93 1.42
CA PHE A 283 3.09 -7.19 0.63
C PHE A 283 2.92 -7.10 -0.88
N ARG A 284 1.69 -7.16 -1.40
CA ARG A 284 1.43 -6.98 -2.83
C ARG A 284 1.58 -5.52 -3.28
N ASP A 285 1.46 -4.61 -2.32
CA ASP A 285 1.52 -3.17 -2.56
C ASP A 285 2.80 -2.53 -2.01
N VAL A 286 3.78 -3.32 -1.55
CA VAL A 286 5.12 -2.84 -1.18
C VAL A 286 5.99 -2.78 -2.43
N ASN A 287 6.32 -1.57 -2.88
CA ASN A 287 7.14 -1.31 -4.06
C ASN A 287 8.31 -0.38 -3.71
N LEU A 288 9.53 -0.86 -3.89
CA LEU A 288 10.73 -0.01 -3.82
C LEU A 288 11.11 0.41 -5.24
N VAL A 289 11.10 1.71 -5.50
CA VAL A 289 11.50 2.31 -6.77
C VAL A 289 12.85 2.99 -6.59
N GLY A 290 13.82 2.61 -7.41
CA GLY A 290 15.14 3.22 -7.39
C GLY A 290 15.38 4.10 -8.62
N TYR A 291 16.15 5.16 -8.44
CA TYR A 291 16.49 6.12 -9.48
C TYR A 291 18.00 6.29 -9.57
N LEU A 292 18.47 6.56 -10.78
CA LEU A 292 19.80 7.10 -11.03
C LEU A 292 19.66 8.42 -11.78
N ASN A 293 20.02 9.51 -11.13
CA ASN A 293 19.96 10.83 -11.75
C ASN A 293 21.02 10.96 -12.85
N LYS A 294 20.67 11.65 -13.93
CA LYS A 294 21.62 11.98 -15.00
C LYS A 294 22.58 13.10 -14.57
N THR A 295 23.75 13.09 -15.16
CA THR A 295 24.77 14.12 -14.93
C THR A 295 24.49 15.40 -15.72
N THR A 296 23.58 15.36 -16.69
CA THR A 296 23.18 16.51 -17.52
C THR A 296 21.68 16.58 -17.66
N GLY A 297 21.14 17.80 -17.77
CA GLY A 297 19.74 18.03 -18.01
C GLY A 297 19.50 19.40 -18.68
N ALA A 298 18.30 19.56 -19.23
CA ALA A 298 17.84 20.84 -19.75
C ALA A 298 16.40 21.09 -19.33
N TYR A 299 16.12 22.34 -18.98
CA TYR A 299 14.78 22.87 -18.76
C TYR A 299 14.43 23.78 -19.92
N LEU A 300 13.20 23.70 -20.41
CA LEU A 300 12.71 24.52 -21.53
C LEU A 300 11.31 25.04 -21.19
N THR A 301 11.11 26.36 -21.26
CA THR A 301 9.80 26.98 -21.06
C THR A 301 8.86 26.74 -22.23
N ARG A 302 7.57 27.00 -22.02
CA ARG A 302 6.63 27.18 -23.12
C ARG A 302 6.99 28.44 -23.91
N GLU A 303 6.54 28.50 -25.17
CA GLU A 303 6.64 29.67 -26.01
C GLU A 303 5.61 30.70 -25.55
N ASN A 304 6.06 31.96 -25.48
CA ASN A 304 5.21 33.11 -25.27
C ASN A 304 5.31 33.99 -26.51
N GLU A 305 4.22 34.11 -27.25
CA GLU A 305 4.13 34.95 -28.45
C GLU A 305 3.61 36.35 -28.07
N LEU A 306 4.30 37.36 -28.54
CA LEU A 306 4.01 38.78 -28.31
C LEU A 306 3.57 39.47 -29.60
N THR A 307 2.98 40.63 -29.47
CA THR A 307 2.51 41.40 -30.63
C THR A 307 3.63 42.20 -31.34
N GLN A 308 4.77 42.38 -30.67
CA GLN A 308 5.93 43.14 -31.17
C GLN A 308 7.22 42.35 -30.95
N GLY A 309 8.25 42.69 -31.70
CA GLY A 309 9.59 42.14 -31.50
C GLY A 309 10.15 42.51 -30.13
N VAL A 310 10.99 41.63 -29.60
CA VAL A 310 11.60 41.78 -28.28
C VAL A 310 13.08 42.11 -28.45
N GLU A 311 13.46 43.27 -27.93
CA GLU A 311 14.85 43.75 -27.96
C GLU A 311 15.67 43.14 -26.81
N SER A 312 15.08 43.07 -25.63
CA SER A 312 15.78 42.54 -24.46
C SER A 312 14.87 41.82 -23.48
N THR A 313 15.48 41.02 -22.66
CA THR A 313 14.77 40.31 -21.56
C THR A 313 15.56 40.37 -20.28
N LYS A 314 14.80 40.46 -19.16
CA LYS A 314 15.33 40.36 -17.83
C LYS A 314 14.53 39.28 -17.05
N ALA A 315 15.21 38.23 -16.67
CA ALA A 315 14.62 37.09 -15.96
C ALA A 315 15.07 37.07 -14.49
N TYR A 316 14.15 36.73 -13.60
CA TYR A 316 14.37 36.53 -12.17
C TYR A 316 14.17 35.07 -11.88
N VAL A 317 15.23 34.38 -11.48
CA VAL A 317 15.21 32.92 -11.30
C VAL A 317 15.70 32.59 -9.89
N GLN A 318 14.90 31.87 -9.15
CA GLN A 318 15.32 31.29 -7.89
C GLN A 318 15.93 29.93 -8.16
N MET A 319 17.20 29.77 -7.81
CA MET A 319 17.94 28.54 -8.06
C MET A 319 18.96 28.22 -6.97
N GLN A 320 19.30 26.96 -6.88
CA GLN A 320 20.38 26.44 -6.07
C GLN A 320 21.43 25.84 -7.00
N ILE A 321 22.68 26.30 -6.89
CA ILE A 321 23.80 25.82 -7.70
C ILE A 321 24.88 25.30 -6.75
N PRO A 322 24.84 24.00 -6.36
CA PRO A 322 25.84 23.41 -5.49
C PRO A 322 27.23 23.45 -6.11
N SER A 323 28.26 23.47 -5.28
CA SER A 323 29.66 23.41 -5.73
C SER A 323 29.91 22.19 -6.62
N GLY A 324 30.61 22.37 -7.74
CA GLY A 324 30.89 21.31 -8.71
C GLY A 324 29.76 21.06 -9.72
N THR A 325 28.71 21.89 -9.71
CA THR A 325 27.62 21.83 -10.70
C THR A 325 27.59 23.11 -11.55
N THR A 326 26.93 23.06 -12.71
CA THR A 326 26.71 24.23 -13.54
C THR A 326 25.24 24.36 -13.91
N LEU A 327 24.78 25.61 -14.03
CA LEU A 327 23.47 25.94 -14.54
C LEU A 327 23.60 27.18 -15.39
N GLN A 328 23.36 27.07 -16.70
CA GLN A 328 23.45 28.17 -17.63
C GLN A 328 22.10 28.42 -18.31
N TRP A 329 21.71 29.69 -18.36
CA TRP A 329 20.46 30.12 -18.97
C TRP A 329 20.71 30.72 -20.34
N PHE A 330 19.73 30.50 -21.22
CA PHE A 330 19.63 31.02 -22.54
C PHE A 330 18.25 31.60 -22.77
N ALA A 331 18.13 32.62 -23.57
CA ALA A 331 16.89 33.17 -24.07
C ALA A 331 16.84 33.07 -25.59
N SER A 332 15.63 32.96 -26.10
CA SER A 332 15.32 33.00 -27.53
C SER A 332 14.13 33.92 -27.71
N ASN A 333 14.13 34.73 -28.80
CA ASN A 333 12.98 35.55 -29.23
C ASN A 333 12.35 35.05 -30.54
N ASP A 334 12.86 33.96 -31.11
CA ASP A 334 12.44 33.35 -32.40
C ASP A 334 11.76 31.95 -32.21
N GLY A 335 11.23 31.68 -31.02
CA GLY A 335 10.56 30.40 -30.72
C GLY A 335 11.50 29.25 -30.40
N GLY A 336 12.79 29.51 -30.21
CA GLY A 336 13.80 28.50 -29.90
C GLY A 336 14.59 28.01 -31.08
N LEU A 337 14.57 28.71 -32.20
CA LEU A 337 15.42 28.43 -33.37
C LEU A 337 16.86 28.82 -33.07
N THR A 338 17.05 29.99 -32.43
CA THR A 338 18.36 30.44 -31.94
C THR A 338 18.31 30.65 -30.43
N TRP A 339 19.43 30.39 -29.75
CA TRP A 339 19.56 30.51 -28.31
C TRP A 339 20.74 31.40 -27.96
N GLU A 340 20.47 32.45 -27.20
CA GLU A 340 21.50 33.40 -26.78
C GLU A 340 21.71 33.31 -25.27
N ALA A 341 22.96 33.15 -24.85
CA ALA A 341 23.30 32.99 -23.43
C ALA A 341 22.94 34.25 -22.63
N MET A 342 22.30 34.07 -21.50
CA MET A 342 21.99 35.13 -20.55
C MET A 342 23.17 35.35 -19.60
N THR A 343 23.34 36.60 -19.15
CA THR A 343 24.36 36.98 -18.17
C THR A 343 23.73 37.31 -16.83
N ILE A 344 24.42 36.91 -15.74
CA ILE A 344 24.00 37.27 -14.40
C ILE A 344 24.31 38.76 -14.19
N GLN A 345 23.27 39.54 -13.88
CA GLN A 345 23.38 40.95 -13.55
C GLN A 345 23.48 41.17 -12.03
N ASP A 346 22.71 40.39 -11.26
CA ASP A 346 22.63 40.53 -9.79
C ASP A 346 22.27 39.21 -9.16
N THR A 347 22.58 39.07 -7.85
CA THR A 347 22.20 37.90 -7.04
C THR A 347 21.72 38.36 -5.67
N ARG A 348 20.63 37.76 -5.21
CA ARG A 348 20.06 38.04 -3.88
C ARG A 348 19.78 36.71 -3.15
N PRO A 349 20.46 36.40 -2.04
CA PRO A 349 20.11 35.26 -1.20
C PRO A 349 18.68 35.40 -0.68
N ILE A 350 17.91 34.33 -0.72
CA ILE A 350 16.55 34.23 -0.18
C ILE A 350 16.59 33.52 1.16
N ASP A 351 17.24 32.37 1.21
CA ASP A 351 17.47 31.58 2.41
C ASP A 351 18.81 30.80 2.29
N GLU A 352 19.03 29.84 3.18
CA GLU A 352 20.27 29.03 3.21
C GLU A 352 20.50 28.21 1.95
N ASN A 353 19.45 27.89 1.20
CA ASN A 353 19.49 26.98 0.05
C ASN A 353 19.23 27.68 -1.29
N TRP A 354 18.49 28.78 -1.28
CA TRP A 354 18.00 29.44 -2.49
C TRP A 354 18.53 30.84 -2.66
N THR A 355 18.96 31.13 -3.89
CA THR A 355 19.39 32.46 -4.30
C THR A 355 18.59 32.89 -5.53
N GLU A 356 18.09 34.10 -5.54
CA GLU A 356 17.49 34.73 -6.70
C GLU A 356 18.59 35.33 -7.56
N TYR A 357 18.57 34.99 -8.82
CA TYR A 357 19.48 35.50 -9.85
C TYR A 357 18.70 36.38 -10.80
N THR A 358 19.22 37.57 -11.04
CA THR A 358 18.75 38.45 -12.10
C THR A 358 19.58 38.20 -13.34
N LEU A 359 18.97 37.67 -14.37
CA LEU A 359 19.60 37.32 -15.65
C LEU A 359 19.13 38.27 -16.71
N VAL A 360 20.04 38.73 -17.57
CA VAL A 360 19.73 39.67 -18.66
C VAL A 360 20.26 39.20 -19.97
N ARG A 361 19.52 39.57 -21.05
CA ARG A 361 19.96 39.40 -22.42
C ARG A 361 19.37 40.49 -23.32
N THR A 362 20.22 41.15 -24.15
CA THR A 362 19.81 41.94 -25.29
C THR A 362 20.00 41.07 -26.52
N PHE A 363 18.96 40.89 -27.31
CA PHE A 363 19.01 40.02 -28.48
C PHE A 363 19.78 40.66 -29.64
N THR A 364 20.45 39.82 -30.37
CA THR A 364 21.19 40.26 -31.58
C THR A 364 20.24 40.66 -32.71
N ASP A 365 19.10 39.95 -32.83
CA ASP A 365 17.98 40.27 -33.70
C ASP A 365 16.77 40.62 -32.85
N ASN A 366 16.25 41.84 -32.97
CA ASN A 366 15.11 42.35 -32.18
C ASN A 366 13.76 42.22 -32.91
N THR A 367 13.70 41.53 -34.03
CA THR A 367 12.46 41.31 -34.78
C THR A 367 11.64 40.13 -34.30
N GLY A 368 12.25 39.21 -33.56
CA GLY A 368 11.60 38.04 -33.04
C GLY A 368 10.60 38.39 -31.94
N ASN A 369 9.42 37.72 -31.92
CA ASN A 369 8.32 37.97 -30.99
C ASN A 369 7.88 36.73 -30.21
N LYS A 370 8.61 35.61 -30.35
CA LYS A 370 8.31 34.35 -29.71
C LYS A 370 9.36 33.98 -28.66
N VAL A 371 9.08 34.34 -27.42
CA VAL A 371 10.09 34.24 -26.36
C VAL A 371 10.02 32.88 -25.63
N ARG A 372 11.20 32.28 -25.48
CA ARG A 372 11.42 31.08 -24.69
C ARG A 372 12.72 31.20 -23.91
N TYR A 373 12.76 30.41 -22.78
CA TYR A 373 13.97 30.28 -22.00
C TYR A 373 14.39 28.82 -21.92
N LYS A 374 15.70 28.60 -21.91
CA LYS A 374 16.32 27.30 -21.74
C LYS A 374 17.36 27.38 -20.63
N ALA A 375 17.36 26.41 -19.72
CA ALA A 375 18.46 26.20 -18.79
C ALA A 375 19.16 24.88 -19.10
N GLU A 376 20.48 24.90 -19.20
CA GLU A 376 21.31 23.72 -19.31
C GLU A 376 22.02 23.49 -17.99
N MET A 377 21.99 22.25 -17.51
CA MET A 377 22.45 21.87 -16.20
C MET A 377 23.44 20.72 -16.29
N THR A 378 24.50 20.80 -15.50
CA THR A 378 25.42 19.68 -15.29
C THR A 378 25.61 19.43 -13.81
N GLY A 379 25.86 18.20 -13.45
CA GLY A 379 26.09 17.79 -12.06
C GLY A 379 26.56 16.35 -11.98
N THR A 380 26.39 15.76 -10.81
CA THR A 380 26.55 14.34 -10.58
C THR A 380 25.19 13.71 -10.26
N PRO A 381 25.05 12.39 -10.24
CA PRO A 381 23.79 11.77 -9.83
C PRO A 381 23.33 12.11 -8.40
N LEU A 382 24.24 12.54 -7.54
CA LEU A 382 23.94 12.91 -6.15
C LEU A 382 23.87 14.43 -5.94
N ILE A 383 24.58 15.22 -6.76
CA ILE A 383 24.69 16.67 -6.61
C ILE A 383 24.35 17.31 -7.95
N TYR A 384 23.26 18.10 -8.01
CA TYR A 384 22.78 18.75 -9.22
C TYR A 384 22.11 20.08 -8.89
N PRO A 385 22.11 21.04 -9.85
CA PRO A 385 21.44 22.31 -9.63
C PRO A 385 19.92 22.15 -9.63
N ARG A 386 19.23 23.09 -8.97
CA ARG A 386 17.77 23.11 -8.86
C ARG A 386 17.23 24.46 -9.26
N ILE A 387 16.05 24.50 -9.87
CA ILE A 387 15.31 25.71 -10.22
C ILE A 387 13.97 25.65 -9.47
N HIS A 388 13.64 26.72 -8.73
CA HIS A 388 12.39 26.84 -8.00
C HIS A 388 11.35 27.65 -8.77
N SER A 389 11.73 28.83 -9.25
CA SER A 389 10.83 29.73 -9.94
C SER A 389 11.53 30.50 -11.06
N LEU A 390 10.76 30.92 -12.06
CA LEU A 390 11.18 31.81 -13.13
C LEU A 390 10.11 32.85 -13.38
N GLY A 391 10.47 34.13 -13.29
CA GLY A 391 9.70 35.26 -13.76
C GLY A 391 10.53 36.06 -14.77
N ALA A 392 9.92 36.72 -15.75
CA ALA A 392 10.64 37.51 -16.72
C ALA A 392 9.89 38.78 -17.10
N THR A 393 10.64 39.83 -17.41
CA THR A 393 10.17 41.05 -18.07
C THR A 393 10.81 41.16 -19.44
N LEU A 394 10.08 41.71 -20.41
CA LEU A 394 10.46 41.85 -21.80
C LEU A 394 10.38 43.30 -22.22
N SER A 395 11.29 43.77 -23.02
CA SER A 395 11.33 45.14 -23.57
C SER A 395 11.70 45.15 -25.04
#